data_98cca84a861bddcbc0d1004b155cdc37
#
_entry.id   98cca84a861bddcbc0d1004b155cdc37
#
_cell.length_a   1.000
_cell.length_b   1.000
_cell.length_c   1.000
_cell.angle_alpha   90.00
_cell.angle_beta   90.00
_cell.angle_gamma   90.00
#
_symmetry.space_group_name_H-M   'P 1'
#
loop_
_entity.id
_entity.type
_entity.pdbx_description
1 polymer ?
#
loop_
_entity_poly.entity_id
_entity_poly.type
_entity_poly.pdbx_seq_one_letter_code
_entity_poly.pdbx_strand_id
1 'polypeptide(L)'
;MTDKGVTIIGKKRINSDYPFKMVKEYNKRIYLISTSGKIAIYDPKNGNIKFQELPCPVTDIYSISSISPSNDRIGLGTDNGFITYDTEKKKFQHFNIQTATQPSNEAHFFYQDKTGEVWIFANTSGVIKLNLQTGDKQHFTAPIQNLIQYERDNRYMIFEDHEGTLWMSPQKGHLCYYDRDSNQLKLYFADENNPASLFAPSIRYYYTDRQQNVWITNDRGVDKISFYPNKYKIRPIDNGLEIRAFLADKQKRLWVASKKGNVRIYRPDGTLEGYLSPQV
;
A
#
# COMPACT_ATOMS: atom_id res chain seq x y z
N MET A 1 18.39 18.87 25.17
CA MET A 1 17.31 19.49 24.38
C MET A 1 17.84 20.79 23.84
N THR A 2 18.15 20.86 22.56
CA THR A 2 18.57 22.12 21.94
C THR A 2 17.32 22.90 21.62
N ASP A 3 17.17 24.07 22.22
CA ASP A 3 16.17 25.09 21.86
C ASP A 3 16.34 25.47 20.37
N LYS A 4 15.73 24.70 19.52
CA LYS A 4 15.50 25.13 18.13
C LYS A 4 14.31 26.08 18.16
N GLY A 5 14.62 27.38 18.26
CA GLY A 5 13.62 28.42 18.22
C GLY A 5 12.72 28.30 16.99
N VAL A 6 11.45 28.58 17.13
CA VAL A 6 10.51 28.72 16.02
C VAL A 6 10.93 29.89 15.17
N THR A 7 11.44 29.65 13.96
CA THR A 7 11.74 30.70 13.00
C THR A 7 10.48 30.99 12.20
N ILE A 8 9.89 32.16 12.40
CA ILE A 8 8.81 32.65 11.54
C ILE A 8 9.43 33.15 10.26
N ILE A 9 9.32 32.41 9.16
CA ILE A 9 9.82 32.77 7.85
C ILE A 9 8.92 33.85 7.25
N GLY A 10 9.29 35.09 7.48
CA GLY A 10 8.76 36.28 6.82
C GLY A 10 7.36 36.71 7.24
N LYS A 11 7.18 38.02 7.37
CA LYS A 11 5.86 38.65 7.57
C LYS A 11 5.01 38.76 6.30
N LYS A 12 5.39 38.11 5.19
CA LYS A 12 4.53 38.03 4.02
C LYS A 12 3.41 37.06 4.31
N ARG A 13 2.26 37.59 4.71
CA ARG A 13 1.02 36.83 4.66
C ARG A 13 0.80 36.46 3.20
N ILE A 14 0.85 35.17 2.90
CA ILE A 14 0.27 34.65 1.67
C ILE A 14 -1.20 35.02 1.76
N ASN A 15 -1.72 35.64 0.73
CA ASN A 15 -3.07 36.21 0.72
C ASN A 15 -4.06 35.22 1.35
N SER A 16 -4.83 35.69 2.34
CA SER A 16 -5.78 34.89 3.12
C SER A 16 -6.95 34.31 2.31
N ASP A 17 -7.08 34.67 1.03
CA ASP A 17 -8.14 34.20 0.12
C ASP A 17 -7.97 32.74 -0.29
N TYR A 18 -6.83 32.13 0.01
CA TYR A 18 -6.55 30.72 -0.32
C TYR A 18 -6.04 29.95 0.89
N PRO A 19 -6.92 29.42 1.74
CA PRO A 19 -6.48 28.57 2.84
C PRO A 19 -5.81 27.30 2.29
N PHE A 20 -4.61 27.01 2.80
CA PHE A 20 -3.87 25.80 2.40
C PHE A 20 -4.27 24.61 3.25
N LYS A 21 -4.50 23.47 2.60
CA LYS A 21 -4.86 22.20 3.25
C LYS A 21 -3.74 21.16 3.25
N MET A 22 -2.77 21.27 2.34
CA MET A 22 -1.64 20.35 2.26
C MET A 22 -0.34 21.09 2.04
N VAL A 23 0.73 20.57 2.66
CA VAL A 23 2.11 21.04 2.52
C VAL A 23 3.01 19.84 2.26
N LYS A 24 3.79 19.88 1.19
CA LYS A 24 4.73 18.81 0.83
C LYS A 24 6.06 19.40 0.37
N GLU A 25 7.14 18.69 0.68
CA GLU A 25 8.47 19.03 0.19
C GLU A 25 8.92 18.04 -0.88
N TYR A 26 9.31 18.55 -2.05
CA TYR A 26 9.95 17.79 -3.12
C TYR A 26 11.05 18.65 -3.75
N ASN A 27 12.19 18.04 -4.03
CA ASN A 27 13.34 18.68 -4.65
C ASN A 27 13.69 20.04 -4.01
N LYS A 28 13.75 20.07 -2.67
CA LYS A 28 14.09 21.27 -1.86
C LYS A 28 13.14 22.46 -2.07
N ARG A 29 11.93 22.21 -2.53
CA ARG A 29 10.85 23.20 -2.65
C ARG A 29 9.64 22.76 -1.87
N ILE A 30 8.89 23.71 -1.36
CA ILE A 30 7.66 23.43 -0.61
C ILE A 30 6.47 23.72 -1.51
N TYR A 31 5.60 22.74 -1.65
CA TYR A 31 4.36 22.80 -2.41
C TYR A 31 3.21 23.00 -1.45
N LEU A 32 2.46 24.06 -1.67
CA LEU A 32 1.32 24.48 -0.86
C LEU A 32 0.05 24.29 -1.69
N ILE A 33 -0.86 23.47 -1.21
CA ILE A 33 -2.12 23.15 -1.90
C ILE A 33 -3.27 23.83 -1.15
N SER A 34 -4.03 24.64 -1.85
CA SER A 34 -5.21 25.30 -1.27
C SER A 34 -6.45 24.42 -1.30
N THR A 35 -7.44 24.80 -0.50
CA THR A 35 -8.78 24.18 -0.51
C THR A 35 -9.57 24.47 -1.79
N SER A 36 -9.13 25.42 -2.60
CA SER A 36 -9.76 25.83 -3.88
C SER A 36 -8.97 25.36 -5.11
N GLY A 37 -8.21 24.27 -5.00
CA GLY A 37 -7.48 23.69 -6.13
C GLY A 37 -6.30 24.52 -6.64
N LYS A 38 -5.81 25.50 -5.88
CA LYS A 38 -4.62 26.28 -6.24
C LYS A 38 -3.37 25.63 -5.69
N ILE A 39 -2.28 25.70 -6.45
CA ILE A 39 -0.95 25.26 -6.04
C ILE A 39 0.02 26.44 -6.02
N ALA A 40 0.76 26.59 -4.93
CA ALA A 40 1.85 27.53 -4.83
C ALA A 40 3.16 26.80 -4.55
N ILE A 41 4.24 27.24 -5.15
CA ILE A 41 5.59 26.70 -4.93
C ILE A 41 6.41 27.77 -4.19
N TYR A 42 6.87 27.39 -3.00
CA TYR A 42 7.78 28.19 -2.20
C TYR A 42 9.21 27.68 -2.36
N ASP A 43 10.12 28.59 -2.69
CA ASP A 43 11.55 28.31 -2.77
C ASP A 43 12.22 28.82 -1.48
N PRO A 44 12.69 27.92 -0.59
CA PRO A 44 13.33 28.32 0.66
C PRO A 44 14.63 29.11 0.51
N LYS A 45 15.30 28.99 -0.65
CA LYS A 45 16.59 29.67 -0.89
C LYS A 45 16.44 31.17 -1.04
N ASN A 46 15.37 31.61 -1.65
CA ASN A 46 15.13 33.03 -1.94
C ASN A 46 13.85 33.59 -1.34
N GLY A 47 13.07 32.74 -0.63
CA GLY A 47 11.81 33.12 -0.01
C GLY A 47 10.66 33.46 -0.99
N ASN A 48 10.82 33.11 -2.26
CA ASN A 48 9.81 33.42 -3.28
C ASN A 48 8.68 32.39 -3.26
N ILE A 49 7.45 32.89 -3.40
CA ILE A 49 6.24 32.07 -3.56
C ILE A 49 5.65 32.40 -4.93
N LYS A 50 5.35 31.35 -5.70
CA LYS A 50 4.70 31.49 -7.01
C LYS A 50 3.49 30.57 -7.09
N PHE A 51 2.33 31.14 -7.35
CA PHE A 51 1.17 30.35 -7.77
C PHE A 51 1.39 29.83 -9.18
N GLN A 52 0.95 28.61 -9.41
CA GLN A 52 1.03 27.95 -10.72
C GLN A 52 -0.36 27.88 -11.32
N GLU A 53 -0.44 28.15 -12.61
CA GLU A 53 -1.63 27.88 -13.40
C GLU A 53 -1.65 26.40 -13.81
N LEU A 54 -2.74 25.71 -13.52
CA LEU A 54 -2.91 24.33 -13.91
C LEU A 54 -3.39 24.23 -15.37
N PRO A 55 -3.12 23.11 -16.06
CA PRO A 55 -3.41 22.96 -17.50
C PRO A 55 -4.92 22.82 -17.80
N CYS A 56 -5.73 22.64 -16.76
CA CYS A 56 -7.19 22.53 -16.86
C CYS A 56 -7.85 23.16 -15.63
N PRO A 57 -9.14 23.47 -15.66
CA PRO A 57 -9.88 23.90 -14.49
C PRO A 57 -9.86 22.82 -13.41
N VAL A 58 -9.43 23.19 -12.20
CA VAL A 58 -9.38 22.34 -11.01
C VAL A 58 -9.97 23.12 -9.84
N THR A 59 -10.90 22.53 -9.13
CA THR A 59 -11.51 23.09 -7.92
C THR A 59 -11.01 22.40 -6.66
N ASP A 60 -10.51 21.18 -6.78
CA ASP A 60 -9.91 20.45 -5.67
C ASP A 60 -8.70 19.60 -6.09
N ILE A 61 -7.69 19.53 -5.23
CA ILE A 61 -6.53 18.64 -5.35
C ILE A 61 -6.57 17.68 -4.15
N TYR A 62 -6.82 16.41 -4.40
CA TYR A 62 -7.00 15.40 -3.35
C TYR A 62 -5.69 14.83 -2.84
N SER A 63 -4.69 14.71 -3.73
CA SER A 63 -3.40 14.10 -3.40
C SER A 63 -2.26 14.73 -4.18
N ILE A 64 -1.07 14.69 -3.58
CA ILE A 64 0.19 15.09 -4.20
C ILE A 64 1.30 14.15 -3.75
N SER A 65 2.10 13.65 -4.69
CA SER A 65 3.25 12.80 -4.41
C SER A 65 4.30 12.89 -5.52
N SER A 66 5.54 12.51 -5.22
CA SER A 66 6.54 12.27 -6.26
C SER A 66 6.17 11.04 -7.07
N ILE A 67 6.39 11.11 -8.38
CA ILE A 67 6.26 10.01 -9.35
C ILE A 67 7.58 9.78 -10.10
N SER A 68 8.70 10.09 -9.45
CA SER A 68 10.03 9.75 -9.94
C SER A 68 10.97 9.57 -8.75
N PRO A 69 11.97 8.67 -8.84
CA PRO A 69 12.96 8.46 -7.79
C PRO A 69 13.79 9.72 -7.47
N SER A 70 14.01 10.59 -8.47
CA SER A 70 14.76 11.85 -8.36
C SER A 70 13.92 13.02 -7.80
N ASN A 71 12.61 12.81 -7.57
CA ASN A 71 11.66 13.86 -7.21
C ASN A 71 11.59 15.05 -8.21
N ASP A 72 11.97 14.83 -9.45
CA ASP A 72 11.90 15.81 -10.54
C ASP A 72 10.51 15.84 -11.20
N ARG A 73 9.68 14.84 -10.95
CA ARG A 73 8.30 14.78 -11.42
C ARG A 73 7.34 14.56 -10.26
N ILE A 74 6.29 15.38 -10.20
CA ILE A 74 5.26 15.35 -9.17
C ILE A 74 3.93 15.01 -9.82
N GLY A 75 3.15 14.14 -9.19
CA GLY A 75 1.76 13.85 -9.52
C GLY A 75 0.81 14.62 -8.63
N LEU A 76 -0.32 15.00 -9.20
CA LEU A 76 -1.46 15.62 -8.53
C LEU A 76 -2.72 14.83 -8.89
N GLY A 77 -3.39 14.31 -7.88
CA GLY A 77 -4.74 13.77 -8.05
C GLY A 77 -5.76 14.88 -7.81
N THR A 78 -6.64 15.12 -8.79
CA THR A 78 -7.56 16.25 -8.79
C THR A 78 -9.00 15.83 -9.07
N ASP A 79 -9.93 16.74 -8.88
CA ASP A 79 -11.34 16.60 -9.28
C ASP A 79 -11.53 16.58 -10.81
N ASN A 80 -10.48 16.90 -11.57
CA ASN A 80 -10.50 16.88 -13.03
C ASN A 80 -9.30 16.12 -13.61
N GLY A 81 -9.11 14.87 -13.20
CA GLY A 81 -8.08 13.97 -13.72
C GLY A 81 -6.79 13.98 -12.93
N PHE A 82 -5.79 13.41 -13.55
CA PHE A 82 -4.44 13.30 -13.03
C PHE A 82 -3.52 14.28 -13.73
N ILE A 83 -2.74 15.05 -12.97
CA ILE A 83 -1.83 16.04 -13.49
C ILE A 83 -0.41 15.68 -13.05
N THR A 84 0.54 15.74 -13.97
CA THR A 84 1.96 15.67 -13.66
C THR A 84 2.63 17.02 -13.81
N TYR A 85 3.64 17.30 -12.98
CA TYR A 85 4.46 18.48 -13.03
C TYR A 85 5.94 18.09 -13.10
N ASP A 86 6.60 18.44 -14.20
CA ASP A 86 8.05 18.33 -14.37
C ASP A 86 8.70 19.56 -13.71
N THR A 87 9.45 19.36 -12.66
CA THR A 87 10.01 20.44 -11.84
C THR A 87 11.18 21.15 -12.51
N GLU A 88 11.87 20.51 -13.45
CA GLU A 88 12.97 21.05 -14.21
C GLU A 88 12.47 21.88 -15.40
N LYS A 89 11.61 21.27 -16.20
CA LYS A 89 11.01 21.94 -17.38
C LYS A 89 9.91 22.93 -17.00
N LYS A 90 9.42 22.88 -15.74
CA LYS A 90 8.30 23.68 -15.23
C LYS A 90 7.03 23.53 -16.08
N LYS A 91 6.76 22.30 -16.50
CA LYS A 91 5.66 21.98 -17.41
C LYS A 91 4.69 21.01 -16.76
N PHE A 92 3.41 21.33 -16.90
CA PHE A 92 2.31 20.45 -16.54
C PHE A 92 1.87 19.59 -17.71
N GLN A 93 1.39 18.39 -17.40
CA GLN A 93 0.68 17.52 -18.34
C GLN A 93 -0.57 17.00 -17.65
N HIS A 94 -1.71 17.06 -18.34
CA HIS A 94 -3.01 16.62 -17.86
C HIS A 94 -3.41 15.31 -18.50
N PHE A 95 -3.95 14.39 -17.70
CA PHE A 95 -4.50 13.11 -18.11
C PHE A 95 -5.95 13.00 -17.66
N ASN A 96 -6.85 12.88 -18.61
CA ASN A 96 -8.22 12.46 -18.32
C ASN A 96 -8.17 10.97 -17.96
N ILE A 97 -8.80 10.58 -16.84
CA ILE A 97 -8.77 9.20 -16.33
C ILE A 97 -10.08 8.43 -16.57
N GLN A 98 -11.07 9.04 -17.21
CA GLN A 98 -12.33 8.38 -17.55
C GLN A 98 -12.10 7.20 -18.52
N THR A 99 -12.84 6.13 -18.30
CA THR A 99 -12.92 4.97 -19.19
C THR A 99 -14.37 4.61 -19.44
N ALA A 100 -14.64 3.67 -20.35
CA ALA A 100 -16.00 3.19 -20.59
C ALA A 100 -16.68 2.58 -19.35
N THR A 101 -15.88 2.00 -18.44
CA THR A 101 -16.35 1.34 -17.22
C THR A 101 -16.14 2.17 -15.96
N GLN A 102 -15.44 3.29 -16.06
CA GLN A 102 -15.17 4.24 -14.97
C GLN A 102 -15.39 5.67 -15.47
N PRO A 103 -16.57 6.27 -15.26
CA PRO A 103 -16.96 7.55 -15.84
C PRO A 103 -16.45 8.77 -15.04
N SER A 104 -15.98 8.61 -13.80
CA SER A 104 -15.48 9.72 -12.99
C SER A 104 -14.11 10.18 -13.48
N ASN A 105 -13.86 11.50 -13.45
CA ASN A 105 -12.54 12.08 -13.69
C ASN A 105 -11.82 12.48 -12.38
N GLU A 106 -12.34 12.08 -11.22
CA GLU A 106 -11.77 12.41 -9.92
C GLU A 106 -10.65 11.43 -9.54
N ALA A 107 -9.42 11.91 -9.48
CA ALA A 107 -8.24 11.14 -9.05
C ALA A 107 -7.96 11.38 -7.57
N HIS A 108 -8.49 10.53 -6.68
CA HIS A 108 -8.39 10.75 -5.23
C HIS A 108 -7.01 10.40 -4.65
N PHE A 109 -6.43 9.31 -5.13
CA PHE A 109 -5.12 8.82 -4.69
C PHE A 109 -4.40 8.15 -5.86
N PHE A 110 -3.07 8.15 -5.82
CA PHE A 110 -2.28 7.48 -6.86
C PHE A 110 -0.96 6.95 -6.29
N TYR A 111 -0.41 6.00 -7.02
CA TYR A 111 0.87 5.36 -6.74
C TYR A 111 1.58 5.06 -8.06
N GLN A 112 2.88 5.33 -8.17
CA GLN A 112 3.68 4.87 -9.30
C GLN A 112 4.43 3.61 -8.90
N ASP A 113 4.27 2.55 -9.69
CA ASP A 113 4.97 1.29 -9.48
C ASP A 113 6.40 1.34 -10.06
N LYS A 114 7.20 0.31 -9.76
CA LYS A 114 8.58 0.18 -10.24
C LYS A 114 8.71 0.11 -11.77
N THR A 115 7.65 -0.20 -12.48
CA THR A 115 7.63 -0.20 -13.96
C THR A 115 7.36 1.17 -14.56
N GLY A 116 7.00 2.15 -13.71
CA GLY A 116 6.67 3.52 -14.12
C GLY A 116 5.19 3.73 -14.46
N GLU A 117 4.37 2.70 -14.35
CA GLU A 117 2.91 2.82 -14.49
C GLU A 117 2.32 3.53 -13.28
N VAL A 118 1.33 4.36 -13.49
CA VAL A 118 0.62 5.07 -12.41
C VAL A 118 -0.73 4.42 -12.17
N TRP A 119 -0.95 4.05 -10.92
CA TRP A 119 -2.18 3.45 -10.44
C TRP A 119 -3.01 4.50 -9.72
N ILE A 120 -4.23 4.75 -10.19
CA ILE A 120 -5.08 5.86 -9.73
C ILE A 120 -6.38 5.31 -9.17
N PHE A 121 -6.70 5.69 -7.95
CA PHE A 121 -7.99 5.43 -7.32
C PHE A 121 -8.92 6.61 -7.60
N ALA A 122 -9.98 6.32 -8.34
CA ALA A 122 -11.04 7.28 -8.63
C ALA A 122 -12.13 7.23 -7.54
N ASN A 123 -13.10 8.12 -7.62
CA ASN A 123 -14.27 8.15 -6.70
C ASN A 123 -15.24 6.98 -6.91
N THR A 124 -14.93 6.07 -7.80
CA THR A 124 -15.71 4.87 -8.09
C THR A 124 -14.93 3.62 -7.65
N SER A 125 -15.58 2.46 -7.75
CA SER A 125 -14.93 1.20 -7.42
C SER A 125 -13.83 0.84 -8.41
N GLY A 126 -12.72 0.29 -7.91
CA GLY A 126 -11.62 -0.18 -8.73
C GLY A 126 -10.42 0.78 -8.78
N VAL A 127 -9.52 0.49 -9.70
CA VAL A 127 -8.28 1.26 -9.90
C VAL A 127 -7.99 1.39 -11.39
N ILE A 128 -7.42 2.52 -11.78
CA ILE A 128 -7.02 2.81 -13.16
C ILE A 128 -5.50 2.70 -13.23
N LYS A 129 -4.99 1.88 -14.14
CA LYS A 129 -3.59 1.87 -14.55
C LYS A 129 -3.42 2.85 -15.71
N LEU A 130 -2.48 3.78 -15.58
CA LEU A 130 -2.19 4.82 -16.58
C LEU A 130 -0.72 4.76 -16.96
N ASN A 131 -0.45 4.65 -18.28
CA ASN A 131 0.87 4.86 -18.83
C ASN A 131 1.08 6.34 -19.14
N LEU A 132 2.06 6.98 -18.50
CA LEU A 132 2.32 8.41 -18.67
C LEU A 132 2.95 8.80 -20.00
N GLN A 133 3.52 7.83 -20.73
CA GLN A 133 4.18 8.09 -22.01
C GLN A 133 3.19 8.03 -23.17
N THR A 134 2.34 7.00 -23.18
CA THR A 134 1.36 6.77 -24.25
C THR A 134 0.01 7.41 -23.95
N GLY A 135 -0.32 7.61 -22.69
CA GLY A 135 -1.66 8.04 -22.23
C GLY A 135 -2.66 6.88 -22.15
N ASP A 136 -2.22 5.66 -22.47
CA ASP A 136 -3.07 4.47 -22.38
C ASP A 136 -3.51 4.22 -20.96
N LYS A 137 -4.76 3.84 -20.79
CA LYS A 137 -5.36 3.60 -19.49
C LYS A 137 -6.25 2.38 -19.52
N GLN A 138 -6.24 1.65 -18.40
CA GLN A 138 -7.09 0.47 -18.20
C GLN A 138 -7.71 0.52 -16.81
N HIS A 139 -9.01 0.28 -16.73
CA HIS A 139 -9.73 0.19 -15.46
C HIS A 139 -9.81 -1.27 -15.01
N PHE A 140 -9.46 -1.53 -13.76
CA PHE A 140 -9.58 -2.80 -13.08
C PHE A 140 -10.64 -2.70 -12.00
N THR A 141 -11.64 -3.55 -12.06
CA THR A 141 -12.63 -3.71 -10.99
C THR A 141 -12.17 -4.80 -10.03
N ALA A 142 -12.43 -4.65 -8.74
CA ALA A 142 -12.24 -5.75 -7.81
C ALA A 142 -13.17 -6.91 -8.17
N PRO A 143 -12.70 -8.16 -8.12
CA PRO A 143 -13.49 -9.32 -8.53
C PRO A 143 -14.61 -9.70 -7.56
N ILE A 144 -15.06 -8.79 -6.71
CA ILE A 144 -16.08 -9.04 -5.68
C ILE A 144 -17.44 -8.54 -6.17
N GLN A 145 -18.35 -9.49 -6.37
CA GLN A 145 -19.77 -9.20 -6.52
C GLN A 145 -20.42 -9.15 -5.12
N ASN A 146 -21.23 -8.15 -4.82
CA ASN A 146 -22.03 -8.02 -3.60
C ASN A 146 -21.29 -7.52 -2.33
N LEU A 147 -20.49 -6.48 -2.44
CA LEU A 147 -20.05 -5.77 -1.23
C LEU A 147 -21.18 -4.92 -0.65
N ILE A 148 -21.51 -5.18 0.61
CA ILE A 148 -22.32 -4.28 1.44
C ILE A 148 -21.65 -2.89 1.38
N GLN A 149 -22.40 -1.88 0.97
CA GLN A 149 -21.94 -0.49 0.95
C GLN A 149 -21.71 -0.03 2.39
N TYR A 150 -20.49 -0.18 2.88
CA TYR A 150 -20.05 0.55 4.06
C TYR A 150 -19.74 1.99 3.67
N GLU A 151 -20.16 2.93 4.53
CA GLU A 151 -20.02 4.36 4.33
C GLU A 151 -18.59 4.81 3.98
N ARG A 152 -18.50 5.90 3.23
CA ARG A 152 -17.40 6.66 2.67
C ARG A 152 -16.10 6.72 3.51
N ASP A 153 -15.40 5.62 3.70
CA ASP A 153 -14.06 5.63 4.24
C ASP A 153 -13.07 5.48 3.06
N ASN A 154 -12.70 6.61 2.48
CA ASN A 154 -11.82 6.72 1.31
C ASN A 154 -10.36 6.44 1.70
N ARG A 155 -10.09 5.29 2.28
CA ARG A 155 -8.72 4.88 2.59
C ARG A 155 -8.20 4.02 1.47
N TYR A 156 -7.36 4.63 0.66
CA TYR A 156 -6.69 3.95 -0.45
C TYR A 156 -5.42 3.32 0.07
N MET A 157 -5.20 2.06 -0.26
CA MET A 157 -3.99 1.33 0.06
C MET A 157 -3.40 0.75 -1.20
N ILE A 158 -2.11 1.00 -1.41
CA ILE A 158 -1.32 0.39 -2.47
C ILE A 158 0.15 0.39 -2.07
N PHE A 159 0.83 -0.74 -2.25
CA PHE A 159 2.27 -0.89 -2.03
C PHE A 159 2.82 -2.01 -2.91
N GLU A 160 4.12 -2.01 -3.13
CA GLU A 160 4.86 -3.11 -3.75
C GLU A 160 5.65 -3.87 -2.70
N ASP A 161 5.62 -5.20 -2.80
CA ASP A 161 6.50 -6.06 -2.02
C ASP A 161 7.92 -6.13 -2.64
N HIS A 162 8.80 -6.90 -2.00
CA HIS A 162 10.20 -7.04 -2.46
C HIS A 162 10.32 -7.79 -3.79
N GLU A 163 9.34 -8.60 -4.19
CA GLU A 163 9.28 -9.30 -5.47
C GLU A 163 8.69 -8.41 -6.59
N GLY A 164 8.15 -7.23 -6.24
CA GLY A 164 7.52 -6.31 -7.16
C GLY A 164 6.05 -6.62 -7.42
N THR A 165 5.44 -7.48 -6.61
CA THR A 165 3.99 -7.68 -6.64
C THR A 165 3.29 -6.46 -6.07
N LEU A 166 2.35 -5.94 -6.82
CA LEU A 166 1.57 -4.79 -6.40
C LEU A 166 0.33 -5.23 -5.63
N TRP A 167 0.27 -4.81 -4.37
CA TRP A 167 -0.83 -5.07 -3.45
C TRP A 167 -1.67 -3.83 -3.26
N MET A 168 -2.99 -3.97 -3.25
CA MET A 168 -3.89 -2.82 -3.12
C MET A 168 -5.22 -3.20 -2.49
N SER A 169 -5.91 -2.20 -1.96
CA SER A 169 -7.30 -2.30 -1.54
C SER A 169 -8.17 -1.35 -2.38
N PRO A 170 -8.63 -1.78 -3.56
CA PRO A 170 -9.40 -0.93 -4.48
C PRO A 170 -10.83 -0.69 -4.02
N GLN A 171 -11.31 -1.50 -3.09
CA GLN A 171 -12.63 -1.38 -2.47
C GLN A 171 -12.57 -1.77 -1.00
N LYS A 172 -13.02 -0.88 -0.15
CA LYS A 172 -13.45 -1.05 1.24
C LYS A 172 -12.97 -2.35 1.92
N GLY A 173 -11.65 -2.44 2.09
CA GLY A 173 -11.07 -3.39 3.02
C GLY A 173 -10.68 -4.76 2.49
N HIS A 174 -10.86 -5.06 1.22
CA HIS A 174 -10.34 -6.31 0.68
C HIS A 174 -8.96 -6.12 0.08
N LEU A 175 -8.02 -6.98 0.43
CA LEU A 175 -6.68 -7.01 -0.13
C LEU A 175 -6.72 -7.73 -1.48
N CYS A 176 -6.23 -7.05 -2.50
CA CYS A 176 -6.03 -7.59 -3.83
C CYS A 176 -4.54 -7.50 -4.21
N TYR A 177 -4.11 -8.35 -5.10
CA TYR A 177 -2.84 -8.18 -5.77
C TYR A 177 -3.01 -8.15 -7.29
N TYR A 178 -2.14 -7.42 -7.96
CA TYR A 178 -2.12 -7.37 -9.41
C TYR A 178 -1.26 -8.49 -9.96
N ASP A 179 -1.89 -9.43 -10.65
CA ASP A 179 -1.23 -10.48 -11.38
C ASP A 179 -0.84 -9.96 -12.78
N ARG A 180 0.46 -9.75 -12.97
CA ARG A 180 1.00 -9.19 -14.23
C ARG A 180 0.83 -10.14 -15.40
N ASP A 181 0.89 -11.45 -15.17
CA ASP A 181 0.82 -12.46 -16.24
C ASP A 181 -0.60 -12.56 -16.83
N SER A 182 -1.60 -12.55 -15.97
CA SER A 182 -3.02 -12.56 -16.40
C SER A 182 -3.59 -11.15 -16.63
N ASN A 183 -2.85 -10.09 -16.30
CA ASN A 183 -3.31 -8.70 -16.33
C ASN A 183 -4.64 -8.50 -15.60
N GLN A 184 -4.75 -9.03 -14.37
CA GLN A 184 -5.96 -9.00 -13.57
C GLN A 184 -5.67 -8.69 -12.10
N LEU A 185 -6.66 -8.12 -11.40
CA LEU A 185 -6.66 -8.08 -9.96
C LEU A 185 -7.19 -9.40 -9.40
N LYS A 186 -6.44 -9.99 -8.47
CA LYS A 186 -6.82 -11.19 -7.74
C LYS A 186 -7.03 -10.86 -6.27
N LEU A 187 -8.10 -11.41 -5.70
CA LEU A 187 -8.40 -11.28 -4.28
C LEU A 187 -7.46 -12.13 -3.43
N TYR A 188 -7.02 -11.54 -2.33
CA TYR A 188 -6.42 -12.28 -1.23
C TYR A 188 -7.46 -12.44 -0.11
N PHE A 189 -7.90 -13.67 0.09
CA PHE A 189 -8.95 -13.97 1.05
C PHE A 189 -8.40 -14.15 2.47
N ALA A 190 -9.16 -13.63 3.45
CA ALA A 190 -9.04 -14.08 4.82
C ALA A 190 -9.69 -15.46 4.95
N ASP A 191 -8.98 -16.43 5.48
CA ASP A 191 -9.46 -17.78 5.72
C ASP A 191 -9.35 -18.08 7.22
N GLU A 192 -10.47 -18.16 7.90
CA GLU A 192 -10.53 -18.40 9.35
C GLU A 192 -9.89 -19.74 9.78
N ASN A 193 -9.80 -20.70 8.86
CA ASN A 193 -9.18 -21.99 9.11
C ASN A 193 -7.65 -21.99 8.85
N ASN A 194 -7.13 -20.91 8.28
CA ASN A 194 -5.71 -20.77 7.97
C ASN A 194 -5.07 -19.71 8.88
N PRO A 195 -4.32 -20.07 9.92
CA PRO A 195 -3.69 -19.11 10.82
C PRO A 195 -2.62 -18.22 10.15
N ALA A 196 -2.24 -18.53 8.91
CA ALA A 196 -1.33 -17.71 8.10
C ALA A 196 -2.07 -16.74 7.16
N SER A 197 -3.40 -16.71 7.16
CA SER A 197 -4.18 -15.72 6.41
C SER A 197 -4.40 -14.44 7.22
N LEU A 198 -4.98 -13.42 6.59
CA LEU A 198 -5.41 -12.22 7.29
C LEU A 198 -6.49 -12.56 8.33
N PHE A 199 -6.41 -11.91 9.49
CA PHE A 199 -7.37 -12.10 10.59
C PHE A 199 -8.76 -11.55 10.26
N ALA A 200 -8.84 -10.49 9.47
CA ALA A 200 -10.09 -9.93 9.01
C ALA A 200 -9.97 -9.34 7.60
N PRO A 201 -11.04 -9.39 6.80
CA PRO A 201 -11.01 -8.88 5.43
C PRO A 201 -10.98 -7.34 5.35
N SER A 202 -11.42 -6.63 6.41
CA SER A 202 -11.50 -5.16 6.40
C SER A 202 -10.15 -4.53 6.75
N ILE A 203 -9.59 -3.74 5.84
CA ILE A 203 -8.33 -3.04 6.04
C ILE A 203 -8.61 -1.58 6.37
N ARG A 204 -8.01 -1.08 7.46
CA ARG A 204 -8.15 0.31 7.91
C ARG A 204 -6.93 1.16 7.56
N TYR A 205 -5.75 0.63 7.79
CA TYR A 205 -4.49 1.30 7.53
C TYR A 205 -3.38 0.28 7.29
N TYR A 206 -2.29 0.70 6.64
CA TYR A 206 -1.10 -0.11 6.48
C TYR A 206 0.17 0.71 6.76
N TYR A 207 1.22 0.01 7.15
CA TYR A 207 2.54 0.55 7.36
C TYR A 207 3.60 -0.46 6.94
N THR A 208 4.56 -0.06 6.14
CA THR A 208 5.71 -0.88 5.78
C THR A 208 6.89 -0.54 6.69
N ASP A 209 7.39 -1.51 7.44
CA ASP A 209 8.53 -1.32 8.32
C ASP A 209 9.88 -1.39 7.57
N ARG A 210 10.97 -1.13 8.30
CA ARG A 210 12.32 -1.14 7.72
C ARG A 210 12.77 -2.51 7.23
N GLN A 211 12.17 -3.59 7.72
CA GLN A 211 12.40 -4.97 7.28
C GLN A 211 11.48 -5.37 6.10
N GLN A 212 10.74 -4.42 5.53
CA GLN A 212 9.78 -4.66 4.44
C GLN A 212 8.60 -5.56 4.84
N ASN A 213 8.31 -5.71 6.13
CA ASN A 213 7.04 -6.29 6.54
C ASN A 213 5.94 -5.24 6.42
N VAL A 214 4.77 -5.69 6.01
CA VAL A 214 3.57 -4.84 5.96
C VAL A 214 2.70 -5.13 7.16
N TRP A 215 2.43 -4.11 7.93
CA TRP A 215 1.52 -4.13 9.08
C TRP A 215 0.18 -3.58 8.62
N ILE A 216 -0.88 -4.35 8.81
CA ILE A 216 -2.24 -3.98 8.41
C ILE A 216 -3.11 -3.93 9.66
N THR A 217 -3.77 -2.80 9.87
CA THR A 217 -4.82 -2.71 10.90
C THR A 217 -6.18 -3.03 10.30
N ASN A 218 -7.00 -3.72 11.06
CA ASN A 218 -8.36 -4.08 10.70
C ASN A 218 -9.31 -3.88 11.88
N ASP A 219 -10.57 -4.23 11.75
CA ASP A 219 -11.58 -4.03 12.80
C ASP A 219 -11.37 -4.93 14.03
N ARG A 220 -10.52 -5.95 13.94
CA ARG A 220 -10.29 -6.95 14.99
C ARG A 220 -8.88 -6.91 15.57
N GLY A 221 -7.95 -6.18 14.94
CA GLY A 221 -6.57 -6.13 15.42
C GLY A 221 -5.57 -5.68 14.39
N VAL A 222 -4.38 -6.28 14.43
CA VAL A 222 -3.26 -5.95 13.56
C VAL A 222 -2.69 -7.23 12.97
N ASP A 223 -2.58 -7.29 11.66
CA ASP A 223 -1.88 -8.34 10.93
C ASP A 223 -0.48 -7.89 10.54
N LYS A 224 0.48 -8.79 10.63
CA LYS A 224 1.81 -8.62 10.08
C LYS A 224 1.99 -9.54 8.88
N ILE A 225 2.21 -8.98 7.71
CA ILE A 225 2.52 -9.72 6.48
C ILE A 225 4.04 -9.69 6.28
N SER A 226 4.65 -10.86 6.19
CA SER A 226 6.05 -11.02 5.82
C SER A 226 6.11 -11.73 4.47
N PHE A 227 6.70 -11.07 3.49
CA PHE A 227 6.86 -11.61 2.14
C PHE A 227 8.13 -12.49 1.99
N TYR A 228 8.93 -12.58 3.05
CA TYR A 228 10.06 -13.49 3.02
C TYR A 228 9.61 -14.93 3.21
N PRO A 229 10.23 -15.90 2.53
CA PRO A 229 9.93 -17.30 2.74
C PRO A 229 10.01 -17.64 4.23
N ASN A 230 8.96 -18.23 4.75
CA ASN A 230 8.98 -18.66 6.14
C ASN A 230 10.04 -19.75 6.30
N LYS A 231 11.12 -19.43 6.99
CA LYS A 231 12.20 -20.38 7.30
C LYS A 231 11.74 -21.53 8.20
N TYR A 232 10.59 -21.38 8.82
CA TYR A 232 10.02 -22.34 9.74
C TYR A 232 8.84 -23.05 9.09
N LYS A 233 8.86 -24.36 9.11
CA LYS A 233 7.74 -25.19 8.70
C LYS A 233 6.94 -25.55 9.95
N ILE A 234 5.68 -25.15 10.03
CA ILE A 234 4.75 -25.60 11.06
C ILE A 234 4.30 -27.02 10.65
N ARG A 235 4.52 -27.98 11.54
CA ARG A 235 4.02 -29.34 11.34
C ARG A 235 3.03 -29.65 12.44
N PRO A 236 1.75 -29.89 12.13
CA PRO A 236 0.83 -30.40 13.10
C PRO A 236 1.27 -31.83 13.47
N ILE A 237 1.56 -32.05 14.72
CA ILE A 237 1.88 -33.35 15.28
C ILE A 237 0.69 -33.74 16.13
N ASP A 238 -0.05 -34.74 15.70
CA ASP A 238 -1.24 -35.25 16.40
C ASP A 238 -2.26 -34.20 16.87
N ASN A 239 -3.43 -34.25 16.31
CA ASN A 239 -4.66 -33.53 16.66
C ASN A 239 -4.71 -32.99 18.10
N GLY A 240 -3.85 -32.00 18.43
CA GLY A 240 -3.88 -31.29 19.70
C GLY A 240 -3.19 -31.97 20.88
N LEU A 241 -2.32 -32.95 20.69
CA LEU A 241 -1.51 -33.49 21.81
C LEU A 241 -0.45 -32.48 22.24
N GLU A 242 -0.42 -32.19 23.53
CA GLU A 242 0.56 -31.33 24.16
C GLU A 242 1.97 -31.93 24.05
N ILE A 243 2.88 -31.20 23.36
CA ILE A 243 4.28 -31.61 23.23
C ILE A 243 5.03 -31.23 24.50
N ARG A 244 5.79 -32.19 25.07
CA ARG A 244 6.57 -31.98 26.28
C ARG A 244 8.06 -31.80 26.05
N ALA A 245 8.60 -32.45 25.02
CA ALA A 245 10.00 -32.34 24.67
C ALA A 245 10.24 -32.69 23.21
N PHE A 246 11.34 -32.17 22.68
CA PHE A 246 11.85 -32.58 21.39
C PHE A 246 13.39 -32.60 21.39
N LEU A 247 13.97 -33.43 20.53
CA LEU A 247 15.41 -33.60 20.38
C LEU A 247 15.74 -33.88 18.91
N ALA A 248 16.77 -33.26 18.38
CA ALA A 248 17.37 -33.65 17.11
C ALA A 248 18.59 -34.56 17.38
N ASP A 249 18.60 -35.76 16.79
CA ASP A 249 19.73 -36.68 16.92
C ASP A 249 20.84 -36.41 15.89
N LYS A 250 21.92 -37.19 15.98
CA LYS A 250 23.07 -37.07 15.07
C LYS A 250 22.73 -37.35 13.60
N GLN A 251 21.68 -38.12 13.34
CA GLN A 251 21.12 -38.37 11.98
C GLN A 251 20.16 -37.27 11.52
N LYS A 252 20.05 -36.18 12.29
CA LYS A 252 19.10 -35.07 12.04
C LYS A 252 17.63 -35.48 12.06
N ARG A 253 17.31 -36.62 12.72
CA ARG A 253 15.93 -37.03 12.98
C ARG A 253 15.39 -36.22 14.15
N LEU A 254 14.11 -35.85 14.09
CA LEU A 254 13.44 -35.15 15.18
C LEU A 254 12.63 -36.11 16.03
N TRP A 255 12.98 -36.19 17.29
CA TRP A 255 12.26 -36.96 18.30
C TRP A 255 11.33 -36.04 19.07
N VAL A 256 10.05 -36.37 19.14
CA VAL A 256 9.01 -35.55 19.77
C VAL A 256 8.26 -36.36 20.79
N ALA A 257 8.33 -35.94 22.04
CA ALA A 257 7.61 -36.56 23.15
C ALA A 257 6.32 -35.79 23.47
N SER A 258 5.21 -36.51 23.60
CA SER A 258 3.91 -35.95 23.97
C SER A 258 3.56 -36.20 25.43
N LYS A 259 2.59 -35.46 25.97
CA LYS A 259 2.10 -35.60 27.35
C LYS A 259 1.58 -37.03 27.67
N LYS A 260 1.09 -37.74 26.66
CA LYS A 260 0.59 -39.11 26.84
C LYS A 260 1.70 -40.20 26.80
N GLY A 261 2.97 -39.79 26.81
CA GLY A 261 4.12 -40.68 26.88
C GLY A 261 4.58 -41.31 25.57
N ASN A 262 3.94 -40.99 24.45
CA ASN A 262 4.39 -41.41 23.12
C ASN A 262 5.53 -40.56 22.63
N VAL A 263 6.55 -41.18 22.04
CA VAL A 263 7.65 -40.50 21.35
C VAL A 263 7.57 -40.83 19.86
N ARG A 264 7.52 -39.84 19.03
CA ARG A 264 7.53 -39.95 17.56
C ARG A 264 8.88 -39.57 17.02
N ILE A 265 9.30 -40.27 15.99
CA ILE A 265 10.59 -40.07 15.32
C ILE A 265 10.30 -39.64 13.86
N TYR A 266 10.78 -38.47 13.50
CA TYR A 266 10.62 -37.92 12.14
C TYR A 266 11.97 -37.86 11.45
N ARG A 267 12.00 -38.20 10.16
CA ARG A 267 13.17 -38.03 9.29
C ARG A 267 13.46 -36.56 9.01
N PRO A 268 14.66 -36.21 8.50
CA PRO A 268 14.99 -34.83 8.12
C PRO A 268 14.03 -34.20 7.11
N ASP A 269 13.44 -34.99 6.21
CA ASP A 269 12.41 -34.56 5.28
C ASP A 269 11.06 -34.35 5.96
N GLY A 270 10.95 -34.83 7.24
CA GLY A 270 9.79 -34.72 8.10
C GLY A 270 8.75 -35.80 7.94
N THR A 271 9.04 -36.85 7.24
CA THR A 271 8.20 -38.06 7.25
C THR A 271 8.33 -38.78 8.61
N LEU A 272 7.21 -39.34 9.07
CA LEU A 272 7.21 -40.16 10.29
C LEU A 272 7.97 -41.46 10.02
N GLU A 273 9.01 -41.71 10.80
CA GLU A 273 9.80 -42.95 10.72
C GLU A 273 9.24 -44.03 11.63
N GLY A 274 8.82 -43.64 12.82
CA GLY A 274 8.30 -44.57 13.80
C GLY A 274 7.86 -43.87 15.09
N TYR A 275 7.39 -44.69 16.04
CA TYR A 275 7.02 -44.19 17.37
C TYR A 275 7.38 -45.23 18.44
N LEU A 276 7.63 -44.72 19.64
CA LEU A 276 7.78 -45.52 20.84
C LEU A 276 6.59 -45.25 21.74
N SER A 277 5.91 -46.32 22.17
CA SER A 277 4.88 -46.24 23.20
C SER A 277 5.46 -46.75 24.51
N PRO A 278 5.06 -46.20 25.67
CA PRO A 278 5.40 -46.82 26.93
C PRO A 278 4.86 -48.27 26.92
N GLN A 279 5.69 -49.22 27.28
CA GLN A 279 5.21 -50.57 27.62
C GLN A 279 4.45 -50.43 28.93
N VAL A 280 3.17 -50.79 28.93
CA VAL A 280 2.33 -50.88 30.12
C VAL A 280 2.69 -52.16 30.87
#